data_09acbd5818bb4ae5e9047a7aaa61e80e
#
_entry.id   09acbd5818bb4ae5e9047a7aaa61e80e
#
_cell.length_a   1.000
_cell.length_b   1.000
_cell.length_c   1.000
_cell.angle_alpha   90.00
_cell.angle_beta   90.00
_cell.angle_gamma   90.00
#
_symmetry.space_group_name_H-M   'P 1'
#
loop_
_entity.id
_entity.type
_entity.pdbx_description
1 polymer ?
#
loop_
_entity_poly.entity_id
_entity_poly.type
_entity_poly.pdbx_seq_one_letter_code
_entity_poly.pdbx_strand_id
1 'polypeptide(L)'
;AAGGWLKNNPLDAEHTNNGAFTDLFEENQKRIQELIMEYANKPQPQGTLGQKLGSLYNMMMDSARLNREGWTPLKPTLDRIAIKSNKEYQVVTAQLDRRGENTMMYGIGVGADMRNASMNIVSIGQGGLGMGTRDYYLNNDAQTVKVRDAYKAYMKNLFKMVGNDEATA
;
A
#
# COMPACT_ATOMS: atom_id res chain seq x y z
N ALA A 1 -33.11 -23.63 -3.50
CA ALA A 1 -31.87 -24.41 -3.58
C ALA A 1 -30.72 -23.84 -2.75
N ALA A 2 -30.66 -22.53 -2.50
CA ALA A 2 -29.56 -21.92 -1.71
C ALA A 2 -29.74 -21.95 -0.17
N GLY A 3 -30.94 -22.32 0.34
CA GLY A 3 -31.26 -22.21 1.76
C GLY A 3 -30.40 -23.08 2.69
N GLY A 4 -29.96 -24.25 2.22
CA GLY A 4 -29.03 -25.10 2.98
C GLY A 4 -27.65 -24.49 3.09
N TRP A 5 -27.14 -23.90 2.01
CA TRP A 5 -25.85 -23.22 2.00
C TRP A 5 -25.87 -21.97 2.92
N LEU A 6 -26.89 -21.13 2.80
CA LEU A 6 -27.05 -19.94 3.67
C LEU A 6 -27.13 -20.28 5.15
N LYS A 7 -27.75 -21.40 5.49
CA LYS A 7 -27.82 -21.87 6.89
C LYS A 7 -26.45 -22.28 7.43
N ASN A 8 -25.61 -22.89 6.59
CA ASN A 8 -24.30 -23.40 6.99
C ASN A 8 -23.18 -22.35 6.87
N ASN A 9 -23.44 -21.25 6.15
CA ASN A 9 -22.47 -20.16 5.91
C ASN A 9 -23.10 -18.82 6.30
N PRO A 10 -23.31 -18.55 7.59
CA PRO A 10 -23.81 -17.26 8.04
C PRO A 10 -22.81 -16.15 7.70
N LEU A 11 -23.30 -14.96 7.41
CA LEU A 11 -22.46 -13.79 7.25
C LEU A 11 -21.83 -13.43 8.61
N ASP A 12 -20.52 -13.33 8.66
CA ASP A 12 -19.80 -12.87 9.85
C ASP A 12 -19.72 -11.34 9.93
N ALA A 13 -19.13 -10.83 11.01
CA ALA A 13 -19.01 -9.39 11.26
C ALA A 13 -17.90 -8.72 10.42
N GLU A 14 -17.04 -9.49 9.78
CA GLU A 14 -15.88 -8.96 9.03
C GLU A 14 -16.21 -8.77 7.55
N HIS A 15 -17.27 -9.41 7.06
CA HIS A 15 -17.64 -9.41 5.65
C HIS A 15 -18.96 -8.69 5.38
N THR A 16 -19.04 -7.97 4.27
CA THR A 16 -20.26 -7.33 3.76
C THR A 16 -21.13 -8.25 2.91
N ASN A 17 -20.55 -9.34 2.41
CA ASN A 17 -21.21 -10.37 1.63
C ASN A 17 -20.53 -11.72 1.84
N ASN A 18 -21.22 -12.78 1.46
CA ASN A 18 -20.74 -14.15 1.56
C ASN A 18 -21.07 -14.91 0.26
N GLY A 19 -20.19 -15.81 -0.16
CA GLY A 19 -20.38 -16.58 -1.38
C GLY A 19 -19.23 -17.54 -1.68
N ALA A 20 -19.43 -18.43 -2.63
CA ALA A 20 -18.41 -19.43 -2.99
C ALA A 20 -17.04 -18.81 -3.38
N PHE A 21 -17.04 -17.62 -3.95
CA PHE A 21 -15.78 -16.91 -4.25
C PHE A 21 -15.11 -16.37 -3.00
N THR A 22 -15.85 -15.91 -2.01
CA THR A 22 -15.33 -15.50 -0.71
C THR A 22 -14.70 -16.69 0.01
N ASP A 23 -15.42 -17.81 0.09
CA ASP A 23 -14.94 -19.05 0.70
C ASP A 23 -13.65 -19.54 0.02
N LEU A 24 -13.59 -19.51 -1.31
CA LEU A 24 -12.41 -19.90 -2.08
C LEU A 24 -11.22 -18.95 -1.83
N PHE A 25 -11.49 -17.65 -1.74
CA PHE A 25 -10.47 -16.65 -1.45
C PHE A 25 -9.86 -16.89 -0.06
N GLU A 26 -10.68 -17.09 0.96
CA GLU A 26 -10.23 -17.36 2.34
C GLU A 26 -9.44 -18.66 2.44
N GLU A 27 -9.92 -19.72 1.80
CA GLU A 27 -9.19 -20.99 1.76
C GLU A 27 -7.82 -20.84 1.08
N ASN A 28 -7.74 -20.09 -0.02
CA ASN A 28 -6.48 -19.80 -0.68
C ASN A 28 -5.54 -18.96 0.20
N GLN A 29 -6.06 -17.95 0.90
CA GLN A 29 -5.27 -17.17 1.86
C GLN A 29 -4.66 -18.06 2.96
N LYS A 30 -5.47 -18.97 3.52
CA LYS A 30 -5.02 -19.93 4.53
C LYS A 30 -3.91 -20.84 3.99
N ARG A 31 -4.11 -21.40 2.79
CA ARG A 31 -3.10 -22.27 2.15
C ARG A 31 -1.80 -21.52 1.86
N ILE A 32 -1.88 -20.28 1.40
CA ILE A 32 -0.70 -19.43 1.16
C ILE A 32 0.03 -19.16 2.48
N GLN A 33 -0.72 -18.84 3.54
CA GLN A 33 -0.15 -18.64 4.87
C GLN A 33 0.58 -19.90 5.38
N GLU A 34 -0.05 -21.07 5.28
CA GLU A 34 0.53 -22.35 5.69
C GLU A 34 1.84 -22.63 4.90
N LEU A 35 1.85 -22.38 3.60
CA LEU A 35 3.03 -22.54 2.76
C LEU A 35 4.18 -21.58 3.14
N ILE A 36 3.86 -20.33 3.39
CA ILE A 36 4.84 -19.31 3.82
C ILE A 36 5.42 -19.70 5.18
N MET A 37 4.59 -20.13 6.12
CA MET A 37 5.03 -20.58 7.45
C MET A 37 5.88 -21.85 7.36
N GLU A 38 5.57 -22.75 6.45
CA GLU A 38 6.43 -23.92 6.19
C GLU A 38 7.84 -23.50 5.76
N TYR A 39 7.94 -22.56 4.79
CA TYR A 39 9.24 -22.04 4.35
C TYR A 39 9.95 -21.22 5.42
N ALA A 40 9.23 -20.51 6.27
CA ALA A 40 9.81 -19.73 7.36
C ALA A 40 10.37 -20.59 8.50
N ASN A 41 9.73 -21.73 8.78
CA ASN A 41 10.06 -22.59 9.91
C ASN A 41 11.02 -23.76 9.57
N LYS A 42 11.24 -24.04 8.29
CA LYS A 42 12.12 -25.12 7.84
C LYS A 42 13.34 -24.59 7.11
N PRO A 43 14.54 -25.16 7.31
CA PRO A 43 15.72 -24.78 6.54
C PRO A 43 15.47 -24.98 5.04
N GLN A 44 15.78 -23.94 4.27
CA GLN A 44 15.64 -23.93 2.81
C GLN A 44 17.02 -23.76 2.15
N PRO A 45 17.30 -24.43 1.02
CA PRO A 45 18.55 -24.22 0.30
C PRO A 45 18.72 -22.76 -0.12
N GLN A 46 19.93 -22.24 0.02
CA GLN A 46 20.24 -20.84 -0.30
C GLN A 46 19.92 -20.50 -1.76
N GLY A 47 19.31 -19.34 -1.97
CA GLY A 47 18.94 -18.81 -3.29
C GLY A 47 17.63 -19.35 -3.85
N THR A 48 17.00 -20.34 -3.20
CA THR A 48 15.67 -20.85 -3.61
C THR A 48 14.55 -19.86 -3.31
N LEU A 49 13.42 -20.04 -3.99
CA LEU A 49 12.21 -19.25 -3.73
C LEU A 49 11.71 -19.44 -2.28
N GLY A 50 11.75 -20.68 -1.78
CA GLY A 50 11.37 -20.98 -0.39
C GLY A 50 12.22 -20.23 0.63
N GLN A 51 13.55 -20.18 0.42
CA GLN A 51 14.45 -19.40 1.29
C GLN A 51 14.12 -17.91 1.26
N LYS A 52 13.86 -17.34 0.08
CA LYS A 52 13.53 -15.91 -0.06
C LYS A 52 12.20 -15.56 0.62
N LEU A 53 11.17 -16.38 0.41
CA LEU A 53 9.84 -16.19 1.04
C LEU A 53 9.92 -16.36 2.56
N GLY A 54 10.57 -17.40 3.06
CA GLY A 54 10.73 -17.62 4.50
C GLY A 54 11.54 -16.50 5.16
N SER A 55 12.62 -16.04 4.53
CA SER A 55 13.41 -14.91 5.04
C SER A 55 12.63 -13.61 5.05
N LEU A 56 11.85 -13.32 3.99
CA LEU A 56 11.00 -12.14 3.94
C LEU A 56 9.95 -12.16 5.05
N TYR A 57 9.26 -13.29 5.22
CA TYR A 57 8.27 -13.45 6.28
C TYR A 57 8.89 -13.22 7.68
N ASN A 58 10.00 -13.89 7.98
CA ASN A 58 10.68 -13.74 9.27
C ASN A 58 11.15 -12.32 9.52
N MET A 59 11.64 -11.63 8.49
CA MET A 59 12.04 -10.23 8.57
C MET A 59 10.85 -9.29 8.85
N MET A 60 9.69 -9.54 8.24
CA MET A 60 8.48 -8.75 8.45
C MET A 60 7.84 -9.00 9.82
N MET A 61 7.99 -10.22 10.37
CA MET A 61 7.45 -10.62 11.68
C MET A 61 8.38 -10.32 12.85
N ASP A 62 9.61 -9.85 12.62
CA ASP A 62 10.56 -9.45 13.66
C ASP A 62 10.17 -8.08 14.27
N SER A 63 9.13 -8.10 15.10
CA SER A 63 8.62 -6.90 15.78
C SER A 63 9.67 -6.26 16.70
N ALA A 64 10.56 -7.03 17.30
CA ALA A 64 11.63 -6.52 18.13
C ALA A 64 12.61 -5.66 17.31
N ARG A 65 13.00 -6.12 16.12
CA ARG A 65 13.82 -5.37 15.18
C ARG A 65 13.09 -4.14 14.66
N LEU A 66 11.84 -4.29 14.21
CA LEU A 66 11.04 -3.19 13.68
C LEU A 66 10.87 -2.07 14.72
N ASN A 67 10.59 -2.42 15.97
CA ASN A 67 10.48 -1.45 17.06
C ASN A 67 11.82 -0.76 17.39
N ARG A 68 12.93 -1.49 17.31
CA ARG A 68 14.27 -0.92 17.57
C ARG A 68 14.71 0.02 16.45
N GLU A 69 14.48 -0.35 15.19
CA GLU A 69 14.85 0.43 14.01
C GLU A 69 13.91 1.64 13.79
N GLY A 70 12.62 1.48 14.12
CA GLY A 70 11.62 2.53 13.96
C GLY A 70 11.57 3.04 12.52
N TRP A 71 11.56 4.36 12.35
CA TRP A 71 11.58 5.00 11.03
C TRP A 71 12.99 5.17 10.41
N THR A 72 14.04 4.80 11.13
CA THR A 72 15.44 4.98 10.69
C THR A 72 15.72 4.43 9.28
N PRO A 73 15.18 3.27 8.85
CA PRO A 73 15.37 2.77 7.50
C PRO A 73 14.78 3.67 6.39
N LEU A 74 13.81 4.52 6.71
CA LEU A 74 13.22 5.49 5.77
C LEU A 74 14.05 6.77 5.63
N LYS A 75 14.94 7.04 6.58
CA LYS A 75 15.73 8.29 6.61
C LYS A 75 16.47 8.58 5.29
N PRO A 76 17.16 7.63 4.64
CA PRO A 76 17.82 7.90 3.36
C PRO A 76 16.87 8.31 2.23
N THR A 77 15.63 7.86 2.27
CA THR A 77 14.58 8.27 1.32
C THR A 77 14.05 9.66 1.67
N LEU A 78 13.75 9.92 2.94
CA LEU A 78 13.26 11.20 3.42
C LEU A 78 14.29 12.33 3.19
N ASP A 79 15.57 12.08 3.41
CA ASP A 79 16.65 13.04 3.17
C ASP A 79 16.75 13.49 1.70
N ARG A 80 16.22 12.69 0.76
CA ARG A 80 16.17 13.03 -0.68
C ARG A 80 14.98 13.91 -1.05
N ILE A 81 13.96 13.98 -0.20
CA ILE A 81 12.71 14.73 -0.45
C ILE A 81 12.84 16.22 -0.09
N ALA A 82 14.05 16.74 0.05
CA ALA A 82 14.30 18.18 0.26
C ALA A 82 14.01 18.98 -1.04
N ILE A 83 12.73 19.10 -1.39
CA ILE A 83 12.26 19.70 -2.64
C ILE A 83 12.08 21.21 -2.45
N LYS A 84 12.77 22.02 -3.28
CA LYS A 84 12.70 23.49 -3.27
C LYS A 84 12.11 24.09 -4.53
N SER A 85 11.84 23.28 -5.54
CA SER A 85 11.30 23.73 -6.83
C SER A 85 10.49 22.65 -7.52
N ASN A 86 9.61 23.05 -8.45
CA ASN A 86 8.85 22.11 -9.29
C ASN A 86 9.74 21.19 -10.12
N LYS A 87 10.92 21.65 -10.53
CA LYS A 87 11.88 20.84 -11.27
C LYS A 87 12.48 19.75 -10.37
N GLU A 88 12.86 20.09 -9.15
CA GLU A 88 13.34 19.11 -8.16
C GLU A 88 12.26 18.12 -7.80
N TYR A 89 11.01 18.56 -7.62
CA TYR A 89 9.87 17.68 -7.40
C TYR A 89 9.77 16.62 -8.50
N GLN A 90 9.79 17.01 -9.78
CA GLN A 90 9.71 16.06 -10.89
C GLN A 90 10.88 15.07 -10.91
N VAL A 91 12.09 15.53 -10.62
CA VAL A 91 13.27 14.63 -10.59
C VAL A 91 13.21 13.66 -9.42
N VAL A 92 12.89 14.14 -8.23
CA VAL A 92 12.83 13.30 -7.02
C VAL A 92 11.71 12.27 -7.14
N THR A 93 10.50 12.67 -7.53
CA THR A 93 9.38 11.76 -7.71
C THR A 93 9.66 10.70 -8.77
N ALA A 94 10.26 11.08 -9.91
CA ALA A 94 10.66 10.11 -10.93
C ALA A 94 11.71 9.09 -10.43
N GLN A 95 12.63 9.52 -9.57
CA GLN A 95 13.60 8.62 -8.94
C GLN A 95 12.95 7.66 -7.94
N LEU A 96 11.97 8.13 -7.18
CA LEU A 96 11.22 7.32 -6.22
C LEU A 96 10.33 6.30 -6.95
N ASP A 97 9.64 6.73 -8.00
CA ASP A 97 8.80 5.85 -8.82
C ASP A 97 9.59 4.72 -9.51
N ARG A 98 10.82 5.00 -9.96
CA ARG A 98 11.73 3.93 -10.46
C ARG A 98 12.00 2.84 -9.42
N ARG A 99 11.80 3.12 -8.15
CA ARG A 99 11.93 2.17 -7.04
C ARG A 99 10.62 1.49 -6.65
N GLY A 100 9.50 1.87 -7.30
CA GLY A 100 8.18 1.38 -6.98
C GLY A 100 7.49 2.10 -5.83
N GLU A 101 7.94 3.31 -5.48
CA GLU A 101 7.42 4.05 -4.32
C GLU A 101 6.16 4.88 -4.62
N ASN A 102 5.67 4.91 -5.86
CA ASN A 102 4.38 5.53 -6.28
C ASN A 102 4.11 6.90 -5.66
N THR A 103 5.01 7.86 -5.87
CA THR A 103 4.96 9.17 -5.21
C THR A 103 4.41 10.31 -6.08
N MET A 104 4.15 10.04 -7.36
CA MET A 104 3.70 11.08 -8.30
C MET A 104 2.23 11.44 -8.11
N MET A 105 1.89 12.70 -8.43
CA MET A 105 0.50 13.16 -8.56
C MET A 105 -0.21 12.57 -9.79
N TYR A 106 0.49 11.78 -10.59
CA TYR A 106 -0.03 11.06 -11.74
C TYR A 106 0.57 9.66 -11.81
N GLY A 107 -0.21 8.72 -12.29
CA GLY A 107 0.27 7.36 -12.57
C GLY A 107 0.80 7.26 -13.99
N ILE A 108 1.92 6.56 -14.18
CA ILE A 108 2.45 6.18 -15.48
C ILE A 108 2.38 4.67 -15.60
N GLY A 109 1.81 4.18 -16.68
CA GLY A 109 1.74 2.75 -16.98
C GLY A 109 2.06 2.47 -18.45
N VAL A 110 2.45 1.25 -18.74
CA VAL A 110 2.58 0.75 -20.10
C VAL A 110 1.61 -0.41 -20.26
N GLY A 111 0.78 -0.34 -21.28
CA GLY A 111 -0.23 -1.36 -21.56
C GLY A 111 -0.59 -1.40 -23.03
N ALA A 112 -1.40 -2.39 -23.43
CA ALA A 112 -1.89 -2.49 -24.79
C ALA A 112 -2.69 -1.24 -25.19
N ASP A 113 -2.45 -0.75 -26.39
CA ASP A 113 -3.25 0.34 -26.96
C ASP A 113 -4.70 -0.15 -27.16
N MET A 114 -5.67 0.58 -26.62
CA MET A 114 -7.09 0.24 -26.76
C MET A 114 -7.57 0.27 -28.22
N ARG A 115 -6.87 0.97 -29.11
CA ARG A 115 -7.19 1.04 -30.56
C ARG A 115 -6.41 0.01 -31.38
N ASN A 116 -5.26 -0.44 -30.87
CA ASN A 116 -4.43 -1.45 -31.53
C ASN A 116 -3.72 -2.31 -30.48
N ALA A 117 -4.38 -3.38 -30.04
CA ALA A 117 -3.88 -4.26 -28.98
C ALA A 117 -2.56 -5.00 -29.32
N SER A 118 -2.07 -4.91 -30.55
CA SER A 118 -0.74 -5.43 -30.91
C SER A 118 0.41 -4.49 -30.56
N MET A 119 0.11 -3.28 -30.10
CA MET A 119 1.09 -2.27 -29.68
C MET A 119 0.90 -1.92 -28.20
N ASN A 120 2.00 -1.63 -27.52
CA ASN A 120 1.97 -1.05 -26.19
C ASN A 120 2.17 0.46 -26.27
N ILE A 121 1.40 1.20 -25.45
CA ILE A 121 1.54 2.63 -25.29
C ILE A 121 1.75 3.01 -23.83
N VAL A 122 2.34 4.19 -23.61
CA VAL A 122 2.41 4.81 -22.28
C VAL A 122 1.07 5.48 -21.97
N SER A 123 0.52 5.16 -20.82
CA SER A 123 -0.69 5.78 -20.28
C SER A 123 -0.31 6.68 -19.11
N ILE A 124 -0.88 7.87 -19.05
CA ILE A 124 -0.75 8.78 -17.90
C ILE A 124 -2.14 9.03 -17.35
N GLY A 125 -2.32 8.80 -16.06
CA GLY A 125 -3.57 9.00 -15.36
C GLY A 125 -3.41 9.85 -14.11
N GLN A 126 -4.51 10.36 -13.59
CA GLN A 126 -4.51 11.09 -12.32
C GLN A 126 -4.10 10.17 -11.17
N GLY A 127 -3.27 10.70 -10.26
CA GLY A 127 -2.84 10.05 -9.02
C GLY A 127 -2.72 11.05 -7.87
N GLY A 128 -2.19 10.61 -6.74
CA GLY A 128 -1.78 11.47 -5.64
C GLY A 128 -2.89 12.03 -4.75
N LEU A 129 -4.15 11.63 -4.93
CA LEU A 129 -5.25 12.08 -4.08
C LEU A 129 -5.43 11.13 -2.88
N GLY A 130 -4.81 11.44 -1.74
CA GLY A 130 -4.86 10.62 -0.53
C GLY A 130 -6.26 10.47 0.09
N MET A 131 -7.19 11.39 -0.18
CA MET A 131 -8.59 11.28 0.24
C MET A 131 -9.53 10.74 -0.87
N GLY A 132 -8.98 10.21 -1.97
CA GLY A 132 -9.73 9.57 -3.06
C GLY A 132 -10.19 10.54 -4.14
N THR A 133 -11.20 11.38 -3.92
CA THR A 133 -11.73 12.29 -4.92
C THR A 133 -11.43 13.75 -4.62
N ARG A 134 -11.44 14.60 -5.65
CA ARG A 134 -11.26 16.06 -5.52
C ARG A 134 -12.27 16.71 -4.55
N ASP A 135 -13.45 16.13 -4.43
CA ASP A 135 -14.54 16.71 -3.65
C ASP A 135 -14.20 16.82 -2.18
N TYR A 136 -13.43 15.88 -1.63
CA TYR A 136 -12.90 15.96 -0.26
C TYR A 136 -11.96 17.17 -0.04
N TYR A 137 -11.31 17.66 -1.11
CA TYR A 137 -10.41 18.80 -1.03
C TYR A 137 -11.13 20.15 -1.19
N LEU A 138 -12.21 20.19 -1.97
CA LEU A 138 -12.84 21.43 -2.44
C LEU A 138 -14.17 21.75 -1.75
N ASN A 139 -14.97 20.75 -1.39
CA ASN A 139 -16.28 20.97 -0.78
C ASN A 139 -16.15 21.45 0.67
N ASN A 140 -17.12 22.29 1.09
CA ASN A 140 -17.12 22.91 2.41
C ASN A 140 -18.34 22.52 3.25
N ASP A 141 -19.02 21.42 2.94
CA ASP A 141 -20.00 20.85 3.86
C ASP A 141 -19.31 20.36 5.15
N ALA A 142 -20.04 20.32 6.26
CA ALA A 142 -19.48 20.04 7.58
C ALA A 142 -18.79 18.67 7.66
N GLN A 143 -19.30 17.65 6.95
CA GLN A 143 -18.71 16.32 6.97
C GLN A 143 -17.39 16.29 6.21
N THR A 144 -17.35 16.90 5.04
CA THR A 144 -16.12 16.97 4.21
C THR A 144 -15.02 17.77 4.90
N VAL A 145 -15.37 18.90 5.55
CA VAL A 145 -14.42 19.67 6.35
C VAL A 145 -13.84 18.83 7.48
N LYS A 146 -14.69 18.10 8.22
CA LYS A 146 -14.25 17.24 9.32
C LYS A 146 -13.25 16.15 8.83
N VAL A 147 -13.53 15.50 7.69
CA VAL A 147 -12.63 14.51 7.09
C VAL A 147 -11.30 15.14 6.69
N ARG A 148 -11.35 16.31 6.04
CA ARG A 148 -10.16 17.05 5.61
C ARG A 148 -9.27 17.48 6.79
N ASP A 149 -9.87 17.95 7.87
CA ASP A 149 -9.13 18.36 9.07
C ASP A 149 -8.52 17.15 9.78
N ALA A 150 -9.23 16.03 9.86
CA ALA A 150 -8.68 14.77 10.37
C ALA A 150 -7.50 14.29 9.51
N TYR A 151 -7.59 14.40 8.18
CA TYR A 151 -6.49 14.03 7.26
C TYR A 151 -5.26 14.93 7.45
N LYS A 152 -5.45 16.25 7.62
CA LYS A 152 -4.35 17.18 7.94
C LYS A 152 -3.68 16.82 9.27
N ALA A 153 -4.48 16.55 10.30
CA ALA A 153 -3.96 16.13 11.61
C ALA A 153 -3.18 14.81 11.52
N TYR A 154 -3.67 13.87 10.73
CA TYR A 154 -2.97 12.61 10.46
C TYR A 154 -1.61 12.85 9.79
N MET A 155 -1.56 13.65 8.71
CA MET A 155 -0.29 13.99 8.05
C MET A 155 0.69 14.66 8.99
N LYS A 156 0.22 15.64 9.77
CA LYS A 156 1.03 16.33 10.77
C LYS A 156 1.64 15.36 11.78
N ASN A 157 0.85 14.42 12.27
CA ASN A 157 1.35 13.40 13.19
C ASN A 157 2.41 12.50 12.55
N LEU A 158 2.25 12.12 11.28
CA LEU A 158 3.28 11.34 10.56
C LEU A 158 4.59 12.12 10.46
N PHE A 159 4.56 13.40 10.10
CA PHE A 159 5.77 14.23 10.04
C PHE A 159 6.45 14.37 11.40
N LYS A 160 5.69 14.50 12.47
CA LYS A 160 6.23 14.53 13.85
C LYS A 160 6.88 13.20 14.23
N MET A 161 6.29 12.08 13.83
CA MET A 161 6.85 10.74 14.11
C MET A 161 8.21 10.52 13.43
N VAL A 162 8.49 11.17 12.31
CA VAL A 162 9.79 11.11 11.63
C VAL A 162 10.74 12.24 12.03
N GLY A 163 10.43 12.97 13.10
CA GLY A 163 11.33 13.90 13.76
C GLY A 163 11.19 15.37 13.38
N ASN A 164 10.14 15.75 12.64
CA ASN A 164 9.85 17.17 12.39
C ASN A 164 9.27 17.84 13.66
N ASP A 165 9.58 19.12 13.85
CA ASP A 165 8.97 19.91 14.90
C ASP A 165 7.53 20.32 14.57
N GLU A 166 6.85 20.94 15.55
CA GLU A 166 5.46 21.35 15.41
C GLU A 166 5.21 22.40 14.31
N ALA A 167 6.21 23.27 14.06
CA ALA A 167 6.11 24.33 13.08
C ALA A 167 6.34 23.84 11.64
N THR A 168 7.16 22.79 11.49
CA THR A 168 7.52 22.18 10.21
C THR A 168 6.49 21.12 9.79
N ALA A 169 5.87 20.44 10.74
CA ALA A 169 4.85 19.42 10.52
C ALA A 169 3.48 20.02 10.24
#